data_96aff7723e15d711ee1d6571f6fa1771
#
_entry.id   96aff7723e15d711ee1d6571f6fa1771
#
_cell.length_a   1.000
_cell.length_b   1.000
_cell.length_c   1.000
_cell.angle_alpha   90.00
_cell.angle_beta   90.00
_cell.angle_gamma   90.00
#
_symmetry.space_group_name_H-M   'P 1'
#
loop_
_entity.id
_entity.type
_entity.pdbx_description
1 polymer ?
#
loop_
_entity_poly.entity_id
_entity_poly.type
_entity_poly.pdbx_seq_one_letter_code
_entity_poly.pdbx_strand_id
1 'polypeptide(L)'
;MSSVPPARPYKPPRPSPVHKPTPSPLERAVTAPFDHAAHAAEQTKKLASHRTWSFSFMMIVGTGMVCYTVMIGTSMLREPKSGDIPRTQAELTSVYDRMAGNFDTDVGYSEWAAGILTARKTIASSCKGHVLEVSSGTARNLGYYRFGPDGVKSLTLVDISREMVEQGKLKWKALHSQKGLQGVTQGVPVRFWQGDVKSSIPEPPQDETDGVVKLQKKQGYDTIYQSMGLCSTDEPVQLLQNIASHLDRSNPDAKIYLLEHGRGYYEWMNGFLDKAAPQHAAKHGCWWNRDIGQIVRDSGLEVVTERRMSFGTTWIYELKPSDNMEKVQVAAQPQKGDPQPPTGLAAWLPRWTYEKICKR
;
A
#
# COMPACT_ATOMS: atom_id res chain seq x y z
N MET A 1 24.88 118.98 51.99
CA MET A 1 23.97 118.62 50.91
C MET A 1 24.64 117.67 50.01
N SER A 2 24.36 116.34 50.20
CA SER A 2 24.98 115.28 49.44
C SER A 2 24.00 114.88 48.25
N SER A 3 24.49 115.01 47.06
CA SER A 3 23.74 114.62 45.81
C SER A 3 23.87 113.14 45.51
N VAL A 4 22.80 112.41 45.49
CA VAL A 4 22.69 111.03 45.11
C VAL A 4 22.71 110.96 43.54
N PRO A 5 23.58 110.16 42.95
CA PRO A 5 23.62 110.00 41.50
C PRO A 5 22.41 109.19 40.97
N PRO A 6 21.94 109.44 39.79
CA PRO A 6 20.76 108.78 39.19
C PRO A 6 21.01 107.24 38.87
N ALA A 7 20.02 106.43 39.20
CA ALA A 7 20.07 104.97 38.98
C ALA A 7 20.14 104.63 37.48
N ARG A 8 21.02 103.74 37.12
CA ARG A 8 21.12 103.18 35.71
C ARG A 8 19.87 102.39 35.31
N PRO A 9 19.40 102.50 34.11
CA PRO A 9 18.27 101.78 33.67
C PRO A 9 18.55 100.30 33.59
N TYR A 10 17.65 99.51 34.11
CA TYR A 10 17.70 98.04 34.08
C TYR A 10 17.63 97.53 32.63
N LYS A 11 18.66 96.74 32.16
CA LYS A 11 18.57 95.98 30.91
C LYS A 11 18.18 94.56 31.26
N PRO A 12 17.07 94.01 30.74
CA PRO A 12 16.70 92.63 30.95
C PRO A 12 17.73 91.71 30.29
N PRO A 13 18.07 90.59 30.92
CA PRO A 13 18.98 89.59 30.34
C PRO A 13 18.44 89.10 29.01
N ARG A 14 19.34 88.87 28.02
CA ARG A 14 18.97 88.25 26.76
C ARG A 14 18.46 86.85 26.98
N PRO A 15 17.35 86.47 26.34
CA PRO A 15 16.91 85.07 26.44
C PRO A 15 17.99 84.14 25.94
N SER A 16 18.28 83.05 26.69
CA SER A 16 19.20 82.04 26.30
C SER A 16 18.75 81.38 25.00
N PRO A 17 19.68 81.00 24.10
CA PRO A 17 19.32 80.32 22.87
C PRO A 17 18.61 79.01 23.21
N VAL A 18 17.37 78.86 22.75
CA VAL A 18 16.63 77.60 22.88
C VAL A 18 17.34 76.54 22.07
N HIS A 19 18.05 75.63 22.74
CA HIS A 19 18.62 74.45 22.10
C HIS A 19 17.47 73.59 21.64
N LYS A 20 17.22 73.51 20.32
CA LYS A 20 16.32 72.50 19.76
C LYS A 20 16.95 71.13 19.97
N PRO A 21 16.26 70.20 20.62
CA PRO A 21 16.84 68.87 20.82
C PRO A 21 17.19 68.24 19.45
N THR A 22 18.34 67.63 19.34
CA THR A 22 18.77 66.87 18.16
C THR A 22 17.81 65.71 18.02
N PRO A 23 17.12 65.51 16.87
CA PRO A 23 16.17 64.43 16.71
C PRO A 23 16.85 63.09 16.94
N SER A 24 16.16 62.19 17.62
CA SER A 24 16.61 60.81 17.90
C SER A 24 16.92 60.03 16.60
N PRO A 25 17.72 58.97 16.61
CA PRO A 25 17.95 58.17 15.42
C PRO A 25 16.64 57.64 14.78
N LEU A 26 15.63 57.37 15.59
CA LEU A 26 14.28 56.96 15.14
C LEU A 26 13.52 58.11 14.43
N GLU A 27 13.53 59.34 15.00
CA GLU A 27 12.91 60.51 14.38
C GLU A 27 13.61 60.89 13.06
N ARG A 28 14.94 60.74 12.97
CA ARG A 28 15.69 60.93 11.74
C ARG A 28 15.33 59.89 10.67
N ALA A 29 15.08 58.62 11.05
CA ALA A 29 14.67 57.58 10.13
C ALA A 29 13.25 57.84 9.58
N VAL A 30 12.33 58.38 10.39
CA VAL A 30 10.93 58.69 9.98
C VAL A 30 10.85 59.94 9.11
N THR A 31 11.74 60.92 9.31
CA THR A 31 11.74 62.17 8.54
C THR A 31 12.62 62.17 7.30
N ALA A 32 13.43 61.14 7.09
CA ALA A 32 14.18 60.97 5.84
C ALA A 32 13.21 60.77 4.65
N PRO A 33 13.40 61.47 3.56
CA PRO A 33 12.58 61.21 2.37
C PRO A 33 12.76 59.79 1.94
N PHE A 34 11.64 59.03 1.81
CA PHE A 34 11.66 57.63 1.38
C PHE A 34 12.07 57.59 -0.10
N ASP A 35 13.23 56.96 -0.33
CA ASP A 35 13.71 56.80 -1.69
C ASP A 35 12.99 55.62 -2.37
N HIS A 36 11.90 55.96 -3.05
CA HIS A 36 11.08 55.03 -3.79
C HIS A 36 11.86 54.27 -4.88
N ALA A 37 12.87 54.91 -5.48
CA ALA A 37 13.66 54.30 -6.56
C ALA A 37 14.64 53.23 -5.99
N ALA A 38 15.31 53.53 -4.90
CA ALA A 38 16.18 52.59 -4.22
C ALA A 38 15.42 51.38 -3.67
N HIS A 39 14.24 51.61 -3.07
CA HIS A 39 13.36 50.56 -2.56
C HIS A 39 12.82 49.68 -3.69
N ALA A 40 12.37 50.27 -4.82
CA ALA A 40 11.93 49.49 -5.99
C ALA A 40 13.05 48.68 -6.61
N ALA A 41 14.28 49.23 -6.69
CA ALA A 41 15.44 48.50 -7.18
C ALA A 41 15.81 47.31 -6.27
N GLU A 42 15.74 47.48 -4.97
CA GLU A 42 16.00 46.40 -4.01
C GLU A 42 14.92 45.30 -4.09
N GLN A 43 13.64 45.66 -4.19
CA GLN A 43 12.55 44.72 -4.40
C GLN A 43 12.71 43.94 -5.70
N THR A 44 13.05 44.62 -6.80
CA THR A 44 13.30 43.97 -8.09
C THR A 44 14.47 43.00 -8.01
N LYS A 45 15.53 43.37 -7.28
CA LYS A 45 16.68 42.48 -7.05
C LYS A 45 16.33 41.24 -6.23
N LYS A 46 15.52 41.40 -5.18
CA LYS A 46 15.00 40.29 -4.37
C LYS A 46 14.10 39.36 -5.20
N LEU A 47 13.16 39.92 -5.97
CA LEU A 47 12.29 39.15 -6.88
C LEU A 47 13.07 38.40 -7.96
N ALA A 48 14.07 39.02 -8.57
CA ALA A 48 14.95 38.37 -9.54
C ALA A 48 15.75 37.22 -8.90
N SER A 49 16.30 37.45 -7.70
CA SER A 49 17.02 36.41 -6.94
C SER A 49 16.12 35.23 -6.58
N HIS A 50 14.90 35.50 -6.07
CA HIS A 50 13.93 34.41 -5.78
C HIS A 50 13.52 33.64 -7.04
N ARG A 51 13.31 34.31 -8.15
CA ARG A 51 12.94 33.68 -9.44
C ARG A 51 14.05 32.78 -9.95
N THR A 52 15.30 33.23 -9.94
CA THR A 52 16.44 32.41 -10.36
C THR A 52 16.68 31.24 -9.43
N TRP A 53 16.55 31.42 -8.12
CA TRP A 53 16.69 30.34 -7.14
C TRP A 53 15.61 29.28 -7.27
N SER A 54 14.35 29.70 -7.45
CA SER A 54 13.24 28.78 -7.67
C SER A 54 13.38 28.01 -8.99
N PHE A 55 13.81 28.67 -10.04
CA PHE A 55 14.05 28.02 -11.33
C PHE A 55 15.20 27.01 -11.25
N SER A 56 16.33 27.38 -10.63
CA SER A 56 17.45 26.45 -10.42
C SER A 56 17.07 25.25 -9.55
N PHE A 57 16.30 25.47 -8.50
CA PHE A 57 15.78 24.40 -7.65
C PHE A 57 14.86 23.45 -8.45
N MET A 58 13.91 23.97 -9.22
CA MET A 58 13.04 23.16 -10.09
C MET A 58 13.84 22.37 -11.12
N MET A 59 14.88 22.95 -11.72
CA MET A 59 15.75 22.25 -12.67
C MET A 59 16.53 21.11 -11.99
N ILE A 60 17.07 21.32 -10.79
CA ILE A 60 17.79 20.27 -10.05
C ILE A 60 16.84 19.14 -9.68
N VAL A 61 15.65 19.45 -9.13
CA VAL A 61 14.64 18.45 -8.78
C VAL A 61 14.16 17.71 -10.03
N GLY A 62 13.86 18.43 -11.11
CA GLY A 62 13.43 17.83 -12.37
C GLY A 62 14.48 16.90 -12.98
N THR A 63 15.73 17.32 -13.02
CA THR A 63 16.85 16.48 -13.49
C THR A 63 17.05 15.27 -12.58
N GLY A 64 16.98 15.45 -11.27
CA GLY A 64 17.07 14.36 -10.31
C GLY A 64 15.94 13.33 -10.49
N MET A 65 14.71 13.78 -10.73
CA MET A 65 13.59 12.89 -11.05
C MET A 65 13.78 12.12 -12.36
N VAL A 66 14.27 12.78 -13.41
CA VAL A 66 14.56 12.12 -14.70
C VAL A 66 15.67 11.08 -14.53
N CYS A 67 16.77 11.42 -13.87
CA CYS A 67 17.86 10.48 -13.60
C CYS A 67 17.36 9.29 -12.76
N TYR A 68 16.54 9.54 -11.75
CA TYR A 68 15.96 8.51 -10.91
C TYR A 68 15.02 7.58 -11.69
N THR A 69 14.14 8.14 -12.54
CA THR A 69 13.25 7.34 -13.39
C THR A 69 14.02 6.51 -14.41
N VAL A 70 15.06 7.06 -15.02
CA VAL A 70 15.95 6.32 -15.93
C VAL A 70 16.68 5.20 -15.18
N MET A 71 17.21 5.49 -13.99
CA MET A 71 17.91 4.49 -13.18
C MET A 71 16.96 3.35 -12.77
N ILE A 72 15.75 3.65 -12.31
CA ILE A 72 14.74 2.63 -11.99
C ILE A 72 14.34 1.86 -13.25
N GLY A 73 14.05 2.56 -14.34
CA GLY A 73 13.66 1.93 -15.61
C GLY A 73 14.73 0.98 -16.14
N THR A 74 16.00 1.40 -16.15
CA THR A 74 17.11 0.53 -16.55
C THR A 74 17.34 -0.63 -15.60
N SER A 75 17.16 -0.41 -14.28
CA SER A 75 17.25 -1.49 -13.28
C SER A 75 16.15 -2.52 -13.48
N MET A 76 14.90 -2.09 -13.76
CA MET A 76 13.76 -2.99 -14.00
C MET A 76 13.87 -3.77 -15.32
N LEU A 77 14.56 -3.21 -16.31
CA LEU A 77 14.75 -3.84 -17.62
C LEU A 77 16.03 -4.67 -17.71
N ARG A 78 16.83 -4.71 -16.65
CA ARG A 78 18.04 -5.55 -16.60
C ARG A 78 17.61 -7.00 -16.52
N GLU A 79 18.12 -7.84 -17.42
CA GLU A 79 17.84 -9.27 -17.39
C GLU A 79 18.46 -9.91 -16.14
N PRO A 80 17.65 -10.59 -15.30
CA PRO A 80 18.17 -11.35 -14.17
C PRO A 80 18.94 -12.57 -14.69
N LYS A 81 19.86 -13.08 -13.90
CA LYS A 81 20.49 -14.38 -14.22
C LYS A 81 19.41 -15.45 -14.21
N SER A 82 19.48 -16.38 -15.14
CA SER A 82 18.46 -17.44 -15.31
C SER A 82 18.19 -18.26 -14.04
N GLY A 83 19.21 -18.42 -13.17
CA GLY A 83 19.06 -19.08 -11.87
C GLY A 83 18.40 -18.26 -10.77
N ASP A 84 18.26 -16.93 -10.95
CA ASP A 84 17.66 -16.05 -9.94
C ASP A 84 16.13 -15.92 -10.09
N ILE A 85 15.57 -16.41 -11.22
CA ILE A 85 14.15 -16.32 -11.49
C ILE A 85 13.41 -17.44 -10.77
N PRO A 86 12.55 -17.17 -9.77
CA PRO A 86 11.82 -18.19 -9.04
C PRO A 86 10.80 -18.88 -9.94
N ARG A 87 10.80 -20.20 -9.98
CA ARG A 87 9.96 -21.04 -10.83
C ARG A 87 9.03 -21.97 -10.06
N THR A 88 9.36 -22.23 -8.81
CA THR A 88 8.61 -23.11 -7.93
C THR A 88 8.06 -22.33 -6.74
N GLN A 89 7.01 -22.87 -6.10
CA GLN A 89 6.47 -22.25 -4.88
C GLN A 89 7.54 -22.10 -3.80
N ALA A 90 8.42 -23.07 -3.64
CA ALA A 90 9.50 -23.02 -2.66
C ALA A 90 10.49 -21.87 -2.93
N GLU A 91 10.84 -21.65 -4.20
CA GLU A 91 11.70 -20.52 -4.60
C GLU A 91 11.01 -19.17 -4.37
N LEU A 92 9.73 -19.06 -4.74
CA LEU A 92 8.92 -17.87 -4.45
C LEU A 92 8.89 -17.60 -2.94
N THR A 93 8.58 -18.61 -2.12
CA THR A 93 8.55 -18.48 -0.66
C THR A 93 9.89 -18.02 -0.12
N SER A 94 11.00 -18.54 -0.63
CA SER A 94 12.34 -18.15 -0.18
C SER A 94 12.67 -16.68 -0.44
N VAL A 95 12.10 -16.06 -1.49
CA VAL A 95 12.23 -14.61 -1.73
C VAL A 95 11.54 -13.83 -0.62
N TYR A 96 10.32 -14.24 -0.27
CA TYR A 96 9.55 -13.59 0.81
C TYR A 96 10.20 -13.76 2.18
N ASP A 97 10.74 -14.94 2.49
CA ASP A 97 11.49 -15.17 3.75
C ASP A 97 12.66 -14.19 3.88
N ARG A 98 13.42 -13.97 2.80
CA ARG A 98 14.54 -13.00 2.81
C ARG A 98 14.10 -11.56 2.95
N MET A 99 12.92 -11.19 2.44
CA MET A 99 12.41 -9.82 2.44
C MET A 99 11.65 -9.47 3.72
N ALA A 100 11.19 -10.44 4.49
CA ALA A 100 10.21 -10.26 5.56
C ALA A 100 10.55 -9.13 6.53
N GLY A 101 11.82 -8.99 6.93
CA GLY A 101 12.26 -7.97 7.88
C GLY A 101 12.10 -6.52 7.41
N ASN A 102 12.22 -6.28 6.10
CA ASN A 102 12.15 -4.94 5.50
C ASN A 102 10.91 -4.74 4.62
N PHE A 103 10.08 -5.75 4.49
CA PHE A 103 8.97 -5.80 3.52
C PHE A 103 8.07 -4.58 3.58
N ASP A 104 7.64 -4.19 4.77
CA ASP A 104 6.72 -3.05 4.96
C ASP A 104 7.33 -1.72 4.50
N THR A 105 8.62 -1.53 4.69
CA THR A 105 9.35 -0.33 4.24
C THR A 105 9.51 -0.34 2.73
N ASP A 106 9.87 -1.49 2.15
CA ASP A 106 10.16 -1.63 0.73
C ASP A 106 8.92 -1.42 -0.14
N VAL A 107 7.75 -1.91 0.30
CA VAL A 107 6.50 -1.79 -0.47
C VAL A 107 5.66 -0.58 -0.06
N GLY A 108 5.92 0.02 1.09
CA GLY A 108 5.05 1.04 1.69
C GLY A 108 4.82 2.26 0.81
N TYR A 109 5.88 2.81 0.22
CA TYR A 109 5.80 3.99 -0.64
C TYR A 109 5.04 3.69 -1.95
N SER A 110 5.33 2.56 -2.59
CA SER A 110 4.67 2.18 -3.85
C SER A 110 3.18 1.90 -3.66
N GLU A 111 2.78 1.24 -2.58
CA GLU A 111 1.38 1.02 -2.24
C GLU A 111 0.64 2.33 -1.92
N TRP A 112 1.30 3.25 -1.22
CA TRP A 112 0.73 4.57 -0.97
C TRP A 112 0.51 5.34 -2.27
N ALA A 113 1.51 5.42 -3.14
CA ALA A 113 1.44 6.12 -4.41
C ALA A 113 0.39 5.53 -5.37
N ALA A 114 0.21 4.21 -5.35
CA ALA A 114 -0.80 3.51 -6.13
C ALA A 114 -2.21 3.52 -5.51
N GLY A 115 -2.42 4.12 -4.33
CA GLY A 115 -3.70 4.16 -3.63
C GLY A 115 -4.12 2.82 -3.00
N ILE A 116 -3.22 1.83 -2.95
CA ILE A 116 -3.47 0.48 -2.44
C ILE A 116 -3.80 0.51 -0.96
N LEU A 117 -3.16 1.39 -0.18
CA LEU A 117 -3.46 1.52 1.26
C LEU A 117 -4.92 1.89 1.53
N THR A 118 -5.52 2.74 0.70
CA THR A 118 -6.94 3.09 0.82
C THR A 118 -7.82 1.89 0.49
N ALA A 119 -7.49 1.12 -0.55
CA ALA A 119 -8.20 -0.11 -0.88
C ALA A 119 -8.10 -1.15 0.24
N ARG A 120 -6.91 -1.39 0.80
CA ARG A 120 -6.70 -2.26 1.96
C ARG A 120 -7.59 -1.87 3.14
N LYS A 121 -7.58 -0.59 3.52
CA LYS A 121 -8.40 -0.07 4.61
C LYS A 121 -9.89 -0.27 4.35
N THR A 122 -10.37 0.04 3.14
CA THR A 122 -11.78 -0.11 2.76
C THR A 122 -12.21 -1.57 2.86
N ILE A 123 -11.46 -2.50 2.28
CA ILE A 123 -11.80 -3.92 2.27
C ILE A 123 -11.73 -4.50 3.69
N ALA A 124 -10.60 -4.33 4.40
CA ALA A 124 -10.44 -4.88 5.74
C ALA A 124 -11.51 -4.36 6.71
N SER A 125 -11.89 -3.06 6.61
CA SER A 125 -12.97 -2.51 7.45
C SER A 125 -14.37 -3.02 7.07
N SER A 126 -14.54 -3.66 5.93
CA SER A 126 -15.80 -4.28 5.46
C SER A 126 -15.89 -5.76 5.82
N CYS A 127 -14.79 -6.39 6.23
CA CYS A 127 -14.77 -7.80 6.65
C CYS A 127 -15.57 -7.99 7.95
N LYS A 128 -16.36 -9.06 8.02
CA LYS A 128 -17.24 -9.37 9.16
C LYS A 128 -17.24 -10.86 9.48
N GLY A 129 -17.64 -11.18 10.70
CA GLY A 129 -17.80 -12.55 11.17
C GLY A 129 -16.46 -13.25 11.41
N HIS A 130 -16.39 -14.53 11.10
CA HIS A 130 -15.13 -15.29 11.13
C HIS A 130 -14.37 -15.00 9.84
N VAL A 131 -13.22 -14.31 9.97
CA VAL A 131 -12.43 -13.82 8.84
C VAL A 131 -11.17 -14.66 8.67
N LEU A 132 -10.92 -15.06 7.42
CA LEU A 132 -9.66 -15.65 6.98
C LEU A 132 -8.94 -14.64 6.11
N GLU A 133 -7.74 -14.26 6.49
CA GLU A 133 -6.81 -13.51 5.62
C GLU A 133 -5.77 -14.46 5.05
N VAL A 134 -5.73 -14.57 3.72
CA VAL A 134 -4.85 -15.47 2.97
C VAL A 134 -3.70 -14.67 2.38
N SER A 135 -2.52 -15.28 2.30
CA SER A 135 -1.30 -14.60 1.88
C SER A 135 -1.09 -13.32 2.70
N SER A 136 -1.23 -13.47 4.02
CA SER A 136 -1.30 -12.34 4.96
C SER A 136 0.01 -11.55 5.06
N GLY A 137 1.13 -12.15 4.62
CA GLY A 137 2.45 -11.54 4.68
C GLY A 137 2.78 -11.09 6.11
N THR A 138 3.26 -9.87 6.24
CA THR A 138 3.54 -9.21 7.53
C THR A 138 2.29 -8.69 8.22
N ALA A 139 1.08 -9.14 7.85
CA ALA A 139 -0.21 -8.71 8.40
C ALA A 139 -0.45 -7.19 8.23
N ARG A 140 -0.28 -6.66 7.01
CA ARG A 140 -0.42 -5.21 6.71
C ARG A 140 -1.84 -4.71 6.87
N ASN A 141 -2.85 -5.59 6.79
CA ASN A 141 -4.26 -5.23 6.93
C ASN A 141 -4.72 -5.17 8.39
N LEU A 142 -3.92 -5.69 9.33
CA LEU A 142 -4.30 -5.95 10.73
C LEU A 142 -4.87 -4.71 11.45
N GLY A 143 -4.30 -3.53 11.24
CA GLY A 143 -4.75 -2.28 11.85
C GLY A 143 -6.03 -1.68 11.24
N TYR A 144 -6.58 -2.29 10.18
CA TYR A 144 -7.77 -1.78 9.49
C TYR A 144 -9.04 -2.57 9.78
N TYR A 145 -8.93 -3.76 10.38
CA TYR A 145 -10.08 -4.56 10.77
C TYR A 145 -10.88 -3.88 11.88
N ARG A 146 -12.19 -4.02 11.80
CA ARG A 146 -13.12 -3.58 12.86
C ARG A 146 -13.53 -4.80 13.67
N PHE A 147 -12.95 -4.94 14.83
CA PHE A 147 -13.25 -6.06 15.74
C PHE A 147 -14.52 -5.80 16.52
N GLY A 148 -15.26 -6.86 16.85
CA GLY A 148 -16.46 -6.79 17.70
C GLY A 148 -17.69 -7.48 17.11
N PRO A 149 -18.84 -7.40 17.79
CA PRO A 149 -20.06 -8.14 17.44
C PRO A 149 -20.56 -7.85 16.00
N ASP A 150 -20.49 -6.61 15.57
CA ASP A 150 -20.95 -6.16 14.26
C ASP A 150 -19.83 -6.17 13.19
N GLY A 151 -18.63 -6.59 13.57
CA GLY A 151 -17.44 -6.65 12.74
C GLY A 151 -16.81 -8.04 12.73
N VAL A 152 -15.49 -8.08 12.90
CA VAL A 152 -14.69 -9.31 12.94
C VAL A 152 -14.84 -10.00 14.28
N LYS A 153 -15.38 -11.20 14.28
CA LYS A 153 -15.57 -12.06 15.47
C LYS A 153 -14.38 -12.98 15.74
N SER A 154 -13.67 -13.36 14.70
CA SER A 154 -12.36 -14.01 14.76
C SER A 154 -11.56 -13.69 13.53
N LEU A 155 -10.22 -13.63 13.65
CA LEU A 155 -9.32 -13.41 12.53
C LEU A 155 -8.26 -14.51 12.49
N THR A 156 -8.19 -15.21 11.36
CA THR A 156 -7.14 -16.17 11.07
C THR A 156 -6.30 -15.65 9.93
N LEU A 157 -5.01 -15.46 10.16
CA LEU A 157 -4.04 -15.01 9.16
C LEU A 157 -3.18 -16.19 8.75
N VAL A 158 -3.14 -16.46 7.45
CA VAL A 158 -2.40 -17.60 6.89
C VAL A 158 -1.39 -17.10 5.87
N ASP A 159 -0.15 -17.56 6.01
CA ASP A 159 0.90 -17.35 5.01
C ASP A 159 1.80 -18.57 4.91
N ILE A 160 2.32 -18.83 3.73
CA ILE A 160 3.25 -19.94 3.49
C ILE A 160 4.65 -19.61 4.04
N SER A 161 5.05 -18.34 4.02
CA SER A 161 6.34 -17.87 4.53
C SER A 161 6.32 -17.80 6.05
N ARG A 162 7.23 -18.57 6.66
CA ARG A 162 7.42 -18.55 8.13
C ARG A 162 7.83 -17.17 8.63
N GLU A 163 8.78 -16.56 7.94
CA GLU A 163 9.34 -15.28 8.36
C GLU A 163 8.30 -14.15 8.25
N MET A 164 7.42 -14.20 7.24
CA MET A 164 6.28 -13.27 7.13
C MET A 164 5.32 -13.43 8.31
N VAL A 165 4.97 -14.66 8.67
CA VAL A 165 4.10 -14.96 9.82
C VAL A 165 4.70 -14.43 11.12
N GLU A 166 6.00 -14.61 11.34
CA GLU A 166 6.68 -14.09 12.54
C GLU A 166 6.67 -12.55 12.59
N GLN A 167 6.89 -11.86 11.46
CA GLN A 167 6.74 -10.41 11.40
C GLN A 167 5.30 -9.97 11.71
N GLY A 168 4.30 -10.70 11.21
CA GLY A 168 2.90 -10.46 11.53
C GLY A 168 2.60 -10.58 13.02
N LYS A 169 3.13 -11.62 13.69
CA LYS A 169 3.01 -11.82 15.15
C LYS A 169 3.67 -10.67 15.93
N LEU A 170 4.86 -10.22 15.51
CA LEU A 170 5.54 -9.09 16.14
C LEU A 170 4.71 -7.81 16.01
N LYS A 171 4.14 -7.55 14.83
CA LYS A 171 3.25 -6.43 14.59
C LYS A 171 2.00 -6.49 15.46
N TRP A 172 1.36 -7.65 15.56
CA TRP A 172 0.22 -7.86 16.45
C TRP A 172 0.55 -7.54 17.89
N LYS A 173 1.68 -8.07 18.39
CA LYS A 173 2.16 -7.79 19.74
C LYS A 173 2.39 -6.30 19.97
N ALA A 174 3.02 -5.61 19.02
CA ALA A 174 3.26 -4.17 19.10
C ALA A 174 1.96 -3.36 19.10
N LEU A 175 1.00 -3.69 18.25
CA LEU A 175 -0.31 -3.04 18.20
C LEU A 175 -1.11 -3.31 19.49
N HIS A 176 -1.08 -4.54 20.01
CA HIS A 176 -1.81 -4.94 21.19
C HIS A 176 -1.27 -4.30 22.48
N SER A 177 0.03 -3.99 22.53
CA SER A 177 0.65 -3.29 23.66
C SER A 177 0.36 -1.79 23.70
N GLN A 178 -0.10 -1.20 22.61
CA GLN A 178 -0.49 0.21 22.56
C GLN A 178 -1.85 0.38 23.29
N LYS A 179 -1.89 1.25 24.31
CA LYS A 179 -3.03 1.43 25.24
C LYS A 179 -4.41 1.68 24.55
N GLY A 180 -4.45 2.01 23.27
CA GLY A 180 -5.69 2.24 22.52
C GLY A 180 -6.29 0.98 21.87
N LEU A 181 -5.51 -0.07 21.62
CA LEU A 181 -5.98 -1.27 20.90
C LEU A 181 -6.47 -2.39 21.81
N GLN A 182 -6.04 -2.44 23.06
CA GLN A 182 -6.54 -3.44 24.05
C GLN A 182 -8.08 -3.37 24.23
N GLY A 183 -8.67 -2.18 24.07
CA GLY A 183 -10.13 -2.01 24.05
C GLY A 183 -10.79 -2.32 22.72
N VAL A 184 -10.04 -2.30 21.61
CA VAL A 184 -10.59 -2.45 20.25
C VAL A 184 -10.80 -3.90 19.87
N THR A 185 -9.94 -4.81 20.33
CA THR A 185 -10.05 -6.25 20.01
C THR A 185 -11.07 -6.97 20.87
N GLN A 186 -11.49 -6.42 22.01
CA GLN A 186 -12.56 -6.93 22.89
C GLN A 186 -12.53 -8.45 23.14
N GLY A 187 -11.34 -9.04 23.21
CA GLY A 187 -11.19 -10.49 23.38
C GLY A 187 -11.39 -11.33 22.11
N VAL A 188 -11.52 -10.69 20.94
CA VAL A 188 -11.64 -11.40 19.65
C VAL A 188 -10.38 -12.24 19.39
N PRO A 189 -10.51 -13.55 19.11
CA PRO A 189 -9.36 -14.41 18.84
C PRO A 189 -8.69 -14.06 17.51
N VAL A 190 -7.37 -13.84 17.56
CA VAL A 190 -6.52 -13.62 16.39
C VAL A 190 -5.48 -14.73 16.33
N ARG A 191 -5.46 -15.48 15.22
CA ARG A 191 -4.56 -16.63 15.02
C ARG A 191 -3.65 -16.38 13.84
N PHE A 192 -2.40 -16.78 13.97
CA PHE A 192 -1.41 -16.80 12.90
C PHE A 192 -1.08 -18.25 12.56
N TRP A 193 -1.17 -18.59 11.29
CA TRP A 193 -0.94 -19.94 10.80
C TRP A 193 0.06 -19.94 9.66
N GLN A 194 1.11 -20.74 9.79
CA GLN A 194 2.02 -20.99 8.68
C GLN A 194 1.52 -22.21 7.89
N GLY A 195 1.25 -22.04 6.61
CA GLY A 195 0.80 -23.13 5.76
C GLY A 195 0.54 -22.72 4.32
N ASP A 196 0.57 -23.70 3.43
CA ASP A 196 0.17 -23.51 2.05
C ASP A 196 -1.35 -23.61 1.94
N VAL A 197 -1.97 -22.49 1.62
CA VAL A 197 -3.43 -22.38 1.48
C VAL A 197 -4.00 -23.20 0.33
N LYS A 198 -3.18 -23.72 -0.56
CA LYS A 198 -3.60 -24.66 -1.60
C LYS A 198 -3.90 -26.06 -1.02
N SER A 199 -3.33 -26.40 0.12
CA SER A 199 -3.41 -27.73 0.72
C SER A 199 -4.02 -27.78 2.11
N SER A 200 -3.86 -26.72 2.91
CA SER A 200 -4.29 -26.73 4.32
C SER A 200 -4.70 -25.34 4.81
N ILE A 201 -5.99 -25.20 5.09
CA ILE A 201 -6.56 -24.02 5.74
C ILE A 201 -7.16 -24.48 7.06
N PRO A 202 -6.78 -23.87 8.21
CA PRO A 202 -7.39 -24.22 9.49
C PRO A 202 -8.87 -23.82 9.51
N GLU A 203 -9.71 -24.60 10.15
CA GLU A 203 -11.10 -24.22 10.35
C GLU A 203 -11.23 -22.95 11.22
N PRO A 204 -12.33 -22.18 11.10
CA PRO A 204 -12.57 -21.04 11.98
C PRO A 204 -12.59 -21.48 13.44
N PRO A 205 -12.20 -20.60 14.40
CA PRO A 205 -12.35 -20.88 15.82
C PRO A 205 -13.81 -21.22 16.12
N GLN A 206 -14.03 -22.24 16.92
CA GLN A 206 -15.36 -22.56 17.42
C GLN A 206 -15.65 -21.68 18.65
N ASP A 207 -16.86 -21.17 18.76
CA ASP A 207 -17.29 -20.48 19.97
C ASP A 207 -17.38 -21.51 21.13
N GLU A 208 -16.43 -21.42 22.03
CA GLU A 208 -16.53 -22.14 23.33
C GLU A 208 -17.58 -21.43 24.20
N THR A 209 -18.86 -21.63 23.89
CA THR A 209 -19.92 -21.24 24.82
C THR A 209 -20.23 -22.39 25.74
N ASP A 210 -20.11 -22.10 27.06
CA ASP A 210 -20.40 -22.96 28.19
C ASP A 210 -21.43 -24.07 27.93
N GLY A 211 -20.98 -25.28 27.90
CA GLY A 211 -21.47 -26.53 28.45
C GLY A 211 -22.87 -27.05 28.15
N VAL A 212 -23.81 -26.38 27.46
CA VAL A 212 -25.20 -26.84 27.39
C VAL A 212 -25.87 -26.84 26.01
N VAL A 213 -25.33 -26.17 24.99
CA VAL A 213 -25.89 -26.22 23.65
C VAL A 213 -24.84 -26.76 22.70
N LYS A 214 -25.11 -27.89 22.03
CA LYS A 214 -24.40 -28.32 20.83
C LYS A 214 -24.71 -27.29 19.75
N LEU A 215 -24.02 -26.13 19.78
CA LEU A 215 -24.00 -25.21 18.66
C LEU A 215 -23.47 -25.95 17.43
N GLN A 216 -24.17 -25.82 16.32
CA GLN A 216 -23.70 -26.38 15.06
C GLN A 216 -22.29 -25.88 14.85
N LYS A 217 -21.34 -26.81 14.71
CA LYS A 217 -19.95 -26.50 14.41
C LYS A 217 -19.92 -25.64 13.17
N LYS A 218 -19.36 -24.43 13.27
CA LYS A 218 -19.22 -23.55 12.10
C LYS A 218 -18.30 -24.21 11.06
N GLN A 219 -18.82 -24.39 9.85
CA GLN A 219 -18.14 -25.18 8.81
C GLN A 219 -17.32 -24.32 7.83
N GLY A 220 -17.22 -23.00 8.03
CA GLY A 220 -16.49 -22.14 7.12
C GLY A 220 -16.37 -20.71 7.62
N TYR A 221 -15.67 -19.90 6.86
CA TYR A 221 -15.47 -18.49 7.13
C TYR A 221 -16.58 -17.63 6.52
N ASP A 222 -16.98 -16.56 7.22
CA ASP A 222 -17.94 -15.58 6.69
C ASP A 222 -17.30 -14.66 5.66
N THR A 223 -16.05 -14.32 5.87
CA THR A 223 -15.29 -13.48 4.93
C THR A 223 -13.89 -14.06 4.73
N ILE A 224 -13.49 -14.18 3.48
CA ILE A 224 -12.10 -14.47 3.11
C ILE A 224 -11.52 -13.24 2.42
N TYR A 225 -10.37 -12.79 2.86
CA TYR A 225 -9.67 -11.67 2.25
C TYR A 225 -8.28 -12.08 1.79
N GLN A 226 -7.99 -11.87 0.52
CA GLN A 226 -6.66 -12.07 -0.05
C GLN A 226 -6.16 -10.78 -0.68
N SER A 227 -4.91 -10.44 -0.42
CA SER A 227 -4.29 -9.26 -0.99
C SER A 227 -2.87 -9.53 -1.48
N MET A 228 -2.63 -9.24 -2.78
CA MET A 228 -1.31 -9.33 -3.43
C MET A 228 -0.67 -10.72 -3.32
N GLY A 229 -1.49 -11.78 -3.39
CA GLY A 229 -1.05 -13.17 -3.25
C GLY A 229 -1.11 -13.96 -4.55
N LEU A 230 -2.05 -13.67 -5.45
CA LEU A 230 -2.19 -14.41 -6.71
C LEU A 230 -0.98 -14.27 -7.63
N CYS A 231 -0.22 -13.18 -7.52
CA CYS A 231 1.00 -12.98 -8.28
C CYS A 231 2.17 -13.85 -7.81
N SER A 232 2.09 -14.42 -6.59
CA SER A 232 3.19 -15.08 -5.87
C SER A 232 2.93 -16.56 -5.59
N THR A 233 1.96 -17.15 -6.26
CA THR A 233 1.69 -18.60 -6.23
C THR A 233 1.90 -19.22 -7.60
N ASP A 234 2.29 -20.47 -7.65
CA ASP A 234 2.43 -21.24 -8.90
C ASP A 234 1.06 -21.64 -9.49
N GLU A 235 0.05 -21.84 -8.64
CA GLU A 235 -1.29 -22.33 -9.01
C GLU A 235 -2.41 -21.40 -8.51
N PRO A 236 -2.56 -20.19 -9.10
CA PRO A 236 -3.50 -19.18 -8.59
C PRO A 236 -4.96 -19.59 -8.69
N VAL A 237 -5.34 -20.37 -9.70
CA VAL A 237 -6.72 -20.87 -9.87
C VAL A 237 -7.06 -21.87 -8.77
N GLN A 238 -6.16 -22.83 -8.52
CA GLN A 238 -6.34 -23.82 -7.45
C GLN A 238 -6.42 -23.15 -6.09
N LEU A 239 -5.59 -22.13 -5.85
CA LEU A 239 -5.64 -21.34 -4.61
C LEU A 239 -7.03 -20.71 -4.43
N LEU A 240 -7.59 -20.05 -5.47
CA LEU A 240 -8.92 -19.46 -5.38
C LEU A 240 -10.01 -20.50 -5.14
N GLN A 241 -9.95 -21.65 -5.81
CA GLN A 241 -10.90 -22.74 -5.61
C GLN A 241 -10.82 -23.31 -4.19
N ASN A 242 -9.61 -23.47 -3.66
CA ASN A 242 -9.46 -24.01 -2.30
C ASN A 242 -9.96 -23.02 -1.25
N ILE A 243 -9.64 -21.73 -1.32
CA ILE A 243 -10.17 -20.76 -0.35
C ILE A 243 -11.69 -20.65 -0.43
N ALA A 244 -12.27 -20.77 -1.62
CA ALA A 244 -13.72 -20.73 -1.82
C ALA A 244 -14.43 -21.94 -1.18
N SER A 245 -13.79 -23.11 -1.13
CA SER A 245 -14.33 -24.29 -0.46
C SER A 245 -14.43 -24.12 1.07
N HIS A 246 -13.70 -23.14 1.64
CA HIS A 246 -13.71 -22.82 3.08
C HIS A 246 -14.64 -21.65 3.43
N LEU A 247 -15.44 -21.13 2.49
CA LEU A 247 -16.54 -20.22 2.82
C LEU A 247 -17.69 -20.96 3.49
N ASP A 248 -18.33 -20.30 4.44
CA ASP A 248 -19.56 -20.80 5.05
C ASP A 248 -20.72 -20.70 4.06
N ARG A 249 -21.06 -21.81 3.42
CA ARG A 249 -22.17 -21.87 2.45
C ARG A 249 -23.55 -21.70 3.08
N SER A 250 -23.66 -21.82 4.41
CA SER A 250 -24.92 -21.56 5.13
C SER A 250 -25.18 -20.06 5.32
N ASN A 251 -24.12 -19.22 5.18
CA ASN A 251 -24.22 -17.77 5.27
C ASN A 251 -24.35 -17.15 3.87
N PRO A 252 -25.54 -16.62 3.47
CA PRO A 252 -25.72 -16.01 2.14
C PRO A 252 -24.88 -14.76 1.91
N ASP A 253 -24.38 -14.15 3.00
CA ASP A 253 -23.50 -12.97 2.94
C ASP A 253 -22.00 -13.33 2.90
N ALA A 254 -21.68 -14.64 2.99
CA ALA A 254 -20.29 -15.09 2.90
C ALA A 254 -19.68 -14.74 1.54
N LYS A 255 -18.45 -14.22 1.56
CA LYS A 255 -17.79 -13.70 0.37
C LYS A 255 -16.27 -13.72 0.45
N ILE A 256 -15.65 -13.62 -0.71
CA ILE A 256 -14.21 -13.45 -0.87
C ILE A 256 -13.96 -12.03 -1.37
N TYR A 257 -13.07 -11.32 -0.72
CA TYR A 257 -12.48 -10.09 -1.24
C TYR A 257 -11.10 -10.36 -1.80
N LEU A 258 -10.83 -9.87 -3.01
CA LEU A 258 -9.50 -9.85 -3.60
C LEU A 258 -9.03 -8.42 -3.79
N LEU A 259 -7.77 -8.18 -3.49
CA LEU A 259 -7.04 -6.99 -3.87
C LEU A 259 -5.73 -7.44 -4.50
N GLU A 260 -5.65 -7.39 -5.82
CA GLU A 260 -4.55 -7.96 -6.57
C GLU A 260 -3.96 -6.97 -7.57
N HIS A 261 -2.75 -7.19 -7.99
CA HIS A 261 -2.17 -6.47 -9.11
C HIS A 261 -1.91 -7.42 -10.30
N GLY A 262 -2.01 -6.87 -11.50
CA GLY A 262 -1.84 -7.65 -12.71
C GLY A 262 -1.88 -6.77 -13.96
N ARG A 263 -2.21 -7.37 -15.10
CA ARG A 263 -2.33 -6.66 -16.38
C ARG A 263 -3.37 -5.54 -16.31
N GLY A 264 -3.02 -4.40 -16.93
CA GLY A 264 -3.86 -3.21 -16.99
C GLY A 264 -4.71 -3.14 -18.25
N TYR A 265 -5.33 -1.96 -18.48
CA TYR A 265 -6.17 -1.72 -19.67
C TYR A 265 -5.36 -1.52 -20.95
N TYR A 266 -4.10 -1.07 -20.85
CA TYR A 266 -3.30 -0.59 -21.98
C TYR A 266 -2.23 -1.59 -22.37
N GLU A 267 -2.19 -1.97 -23.66
CA GLU A 267 -1.23 -2.95 -24.17
C GLU A 267 0.23 -2.47 -24.04
N TRP A 268 0.50 -1.18 -24.20
CA TRP A 268 1.85 -0.64 -23.99
C TRP A 268 2.37 -0.86 -22.57
N MET A 269 1.46 -0.73 -21.58
CA MET A 269 1.77 -1.00 -20.17
C MET A 269 1.95 -2.49 -19.91
N ASN A 270 1.08 -3.31 -20.49
CA ASN A 270 1.18 -4.77 -20.39
C ASN A 270 2.50 -5.27 -21.01
N GLY A 271 2.91 -4.69 -22.14
CA GLY A 271 4.23 -4.97 -22.73
C GLY A 271 5.42 -4.59 -21.85
N PHE A 272 5.30 -3.48 -21.10
CA PHE A 272 6.29 -3.12 -20.07
C PHE A 272 6.29 -4.10 -18.90
N LEU A 273 5.11 -4.44 -18.38
CA LEU A 273 4.97 -5.41 -17.28
C LEU A 273 5.56 -6.77 -17.67
N ASP A 274 5.29 -7.25 -18.91
CA ASP A 274 5.82 -8.52 -19.41
C ASP A 274 7.35 -8.51 -19.49
N LYS A 275 7.92 -7.42 -20.01
CA LYS A 275 9.38 -7.28 -20.14
C LYS A 275 10.09 -7.22 -18.79
N ALA A 276 9.49 -6.56 -17.82
CA ALA A 276 10.08 -6.38 -16.50
C ALA A 276 9.71 -7.48 -15.49
N ALA A 277 8.73 -8.36 -15.80
CA ALA A 277 8.26 -9.40 -14.89
C ALA A 277 9.35 -10.35 -14.38
N PRO A 278 10.30 -10.83 -15.19
CA PRO A 278 11.34 -11.72 -14.67
C PRO A 278 12.23 -11.07 -13.61
N GLN A 279 12.61 -9.81 -13.83
CA GLN A 279 13.39 -9.04 -12.86
C GLN A 279 12.59 -8.76 -11.58
N HIS A 280 11.31 -8.43 -11.74
CA HIS A 280 10.43 -8.19 -10.61
C HIS A 280 10.21 -9.47 -9.79
N ALA A 281 10.00 -10.61 -10.44
CA ALA A 281 9.86 -11.90 -9.78
C ALA A 281 11.13 -12.31 -9.04
N ALA A 282 12.31 -12.15 -9.65
CA ALA A 282 13.58 -12.44 -9.01
C ALA A 282 13.83 -11.61 -7.75
N LYS A 283 13.43 -10.33 -7.79
CA LYS A 283 13.65 -9.40 -6.68
C LYS A 283 12.57 -9.47 -5.61
N HIS A 284 11.30 -9.64 -5.99
CA HIS A 284 10.15 -9.48 -5.11
C HIS A 284 9.26 -10.73 -4.98
N GLY A 285 9.61 -11.84 -5.66
CA GLY A 285 8.78 -13.05 -5.64
C GLY A 285 7.41 -12.90 -6.29
N CYS A 286 7.22 -11.86 -7.11
CA CYS A 286 5.91 -11.48 -7.62
C CYS A 286 5.93 -11.36 -9.16
N TRP A 287 5.02 -12.10 -9.80
CA TRP A 287 4.75 -12.03 -11.24
C TRP A 287 3.61 -11.05 -11.50
N TRP A 288 3.92 -9.78 -11.54
CA TRP A 288 2.96 -8.68 -11.63
C TRP A 288 2.22 -8.53 -12.97
N ASN A 289 2.59 -9.32 -13.97
CA ASN A 289 2.01 -9.31 -15.33
C ASN A 289 0.90 -10.34 -15.52
N ARG A 290 0.34 -10.92 -14.45
CA ARG A 290 -0.74 -11.90 -14.54
C ARG A 290 -2.06 -11.27 -15.00
N ASP A 291 -2.84 -12.02 -15.77
CA ASP A 291 -4.23 -11.68 -16.06
C ASP A 291 -5.11 -12.16 -14.90
N ILE A 292 -5.35 -11.27 -13.95
CA ILE A 292 -6.17 -11.56 -12.77
C ILE A 292 -7.60 -11.86 -13.16
N GLY A 293 -8.13 -11.14 -14.18
CA GLY A 293 -9.49 -11.40 -14.68
C GLY A 293 -9.62 -12.81 -15.24
N GLN A 294 -8.61 -13.31 -15.96
CA GLN A 294 -8.63 -14.68 -16.47
C GLN A 294 -8.56 -15.71 -15.33
N ILE A 295 -7.69 -15.48 -14.34
CA ILE A 295 -7.56 -16.35 -13.16
C ILE A 295 -8.91 -16.45 -12.41
N VAL A 296 -9.61 -15.33 -12.23
CA VAL A 296 -10.93 -15.30 -11.57
C VAL A 296 -11.96 -16.06 -12.41
N ARG A 297 -12.00 -15.87 -13.73
CA ARG A 297 -12.91 -16.63 -14.61
C ARG A 297 -12.64 -18.14 -14.56
N ASP A 298 -11.38 -18.53 -14.63
CA ASP A 298 -10.96 -19.94 -14.62
C ASP A 298 -11.21 -20.63 -13.26
N SER A 299 -11.31 -19.84 -12.17
CA SER A 299 -11.67 -20.38 -10.84
C SER A 299 -13.12 -20.83 -10.74
N GLY A 300 -13.99 -20.37 -11.64
CA GLY A 300 -15.43 -20.66 -11.63
C GLY A 300 -16.21 -19.90 -10.55
N LEU A 301 -15.60 -18.92 -9.88
CA LEU A 301 -16.26 -18.07 -8.89
C LEU A 301 -17.20 -17.07 -9.57
N GLU A 302 -18.29 -16.75 -8.90
CA GLU A 302 -19.21 -15.68 -9.31
C GLU A 302 -18.63 -14.31 -8.93
N VAL A 303 -18.59 -13.41 -9.90
CA VAL A 303 -18.15 -12.02 -9.69
C VAL A 303 -19.35 -11.17 -9.28
N VAL A 304 -19.40 -10.77 -8.01
CA VAL A 304 -20.42 -9.85 -7.49
C VAL A 304 -20.06 -8.40 -7.84
N THR A 305 -18.82 -8.02 -7.62
CA THR A 305 -18.29 -6.71 -8.05
C THR A 305 -16.88 -6.84 -8.57
N GLU A 306 -16.59 -6.03 -9.60
CA GLU A 306 -15.23 -5.81 -10.10
C GLU A 306 -14.96 -4.31 -10.14
N ARG A 307 -13.82 -3.92 -9.63
CA ARG A 307 -13.32 -2.55 -9.70
C ARG A 307 -11.83 -2.56 -9.99
N ARG A 308 -11.40 -1.64 -10.85
CA ARG A 308 -9.99 -1.52 -11.21
C ARG A 308 -9.47 -0.10 -10.96
N MET A 309 -8.22 0.00 -10.53
CA MET A 309 -7.52 1.25 -10.25
C MET A 309 -6.16 1.28 -10.95
N SER A 310 -5.46 2.40 -10.88
CA SER A 310 -4.06 2.55 -11.35
C SER A 310 -3.90 2.06 -12.80
N PHE A 311 -4.60 2.69 -13.75
CA PHE A 311 -4.63 2.30 -15.17
C PHE A 311 -5.13 0.86 -15.42
N GLY A 312 -5.88 0.32 -14.47
CA GLY A 312 -6.41 -1.03 -14.53
C GLY A 312 -5.49 -2.11 -14.00
N THR A 313 -4.31 -1.77 -13.48
CA THR A 313 -3.36 -2.76 -12.96
C THR A 313 -3.66 -3.23 -11.54
N THR A 314 -4.46 -2.49 -10.77
CA THR A 314 -4.96 -2.91 -9.45
C THR A 314 -6.38 -3.39 -9.61
N TRP A 315 -6.63 -4.64 -9.23
CA TRP A 315 -7.89 -5.33 -9.32
C TRP A 315 -8.51 -5.51 -7.94
N ILE A 316 -9.78 -5.19 -7.81
CA ILE A 316 -10.57 -5.36 -6.59
C ILE A 316 -11.80 -6.16 -6.96
N TYR A 317 -11.99 -7.29 -6.31
CA TYR A 317 -13.14 -8.16 -6.50
C TYR A 317 -13.88 -8.42 -5.19
N GLU A 318 -15.19 -8.56 -5.31
CA GLU A 318 -16.05 -9.27 -4.39
C GLU A 318 -16.58 -10.50 -5.13
N LEU A 319 -16.30 -11.69 -4.61
CA LEU A 319 -16.61 -12.96 -5.23
C LEU A 319 -17.46 -13.82 -4.30
N LYS A 320 -18.26 -14.70 -4.89
CA LYS A 320 -19.02 -15.75 -4.21
C LYS A 320 -18.77 -17.11 -4.86
N PRO A 321 -18.99 -18.21 -4.13
CA PRO A 321 -19.07 -19.54 -4.75
C PRO A 321 -20.21 -19.54 -5.78
N SER A 322 -19.97 -20.11 -6.95
CA SER A 322 -21.05 -20.35 -7.93
C SER A 322 -21.49 -21.82 -7.89
N ASP A 323 -22.71 -22.07 -8.33
CA ASP A 323 -23.25 -23.43 -8.51
C ASP A 323 -22.46 -24.25 -9.56
N ASN A 324 -21.67 -23.57 -10.38
CA ASN A 324 -20.82 -24.18 -11.40
C ASN A 324 -19.45 -24.64 -10.87
N MET A 325 -19.05 -24.26 -9.65
CA MET A 325 -17.73 -24.64 -9.11
C MET A 325 -17.52 -26.14 -9.03
N GLU A 326 -18.54 -26.93 -8.68
CA GLU A 326 -18.44 -28.39 -8.65
C GLU A 326 -18.17 -28.95 -10.04
N LYS A 327 -18.79 -28.39 -11.08
CA LYS A 327 -18.58 -28.79 -12.47
C LYS A 327 -17.18 -28.45 -12.98
N VAL A 328 -16.65 -27.28 -12.57
CA VAL A 328 -15.30 -26.85 -12.93
C VAL A 328 -14.24 -27.69 -12.21
N GLN A 329 -14.45 -28.03 -10.93
CA GLN A 329 -13.57 -28.93 -10.18
C GLN A 329 -13.53 -30.35 -10.76
N VAL A 330 -14.67 -30.87 -11.20
CA VAL A 330 -14.75 -32.20 -11.88
C VAL A 330 -14.08 -32.14 -13.26
N ALA A 331 -14.20 -31.04 -13.99
CA ALA A 331 -13.56 -30.84 -15.29
C ALA A 331 -12.04 -30.55 -15.17
N ALA A 332 -11.58 -30.00 -14.07
CA ALA A 332 -10.18 -29.69 -13.80
C ALA A 332 -9.38 -30.88 -13.24
N GLN A 333 -10.05 -31.99 -12.86
CA GLN A 333 -9.31 -33.22 -12.55
C GLN A 333 -8.72 -33.78 -13.85
N PRO A 334 -7.39 -33.95 -13.95
CA PRO A 334 -6.78 -34.45 -15.18
C PRO A 334 -7.37 -35.82 -15.50
N GLN A 335 -8.11 -35.89 -16.60
CA GLN A 335 -8.54 -37.17 -17.15
C GLN A 335 -7.27 -37.90 -17.60
N LYS A 336 -7.23 -39.21 -17.32
CA LYS A 336 -6.08 -40.07 -17.64
C LYS A 336 -5.90 -40.03 -19.18
N GLY A 337 -4.98 -39.19 -19.68
CA GLY A 337 -4.75 -38.99 -21.12
C GLY A 337 -4.69 -37.53 -21.57
N ASP A 338 -5.11 -36.58 -20.72
CA ASP A 338 -4.95 -35.17 -21.04
C ASP A 338 -3.48 -34.73 -20.98
N PRO A 339 -3.05 -33.87 -21.92
CA PRO A 339 -1.71 -33.30 -21.85
C PRO A 339 -1.57 -32.57 -20.51
N GLN A 340 -0.57 -32.95 -19.74
CA GLN A 340 -0.24 -32.33 -18.46
C GLN A 340 -0.16 -30.81 -18.63
N PRO A 341 -0.75 -30.02 -17.72
CA PRO A 341 -0.62 -28.58 -17.79
C PRO A 341 0.87 -28.21 -17.83
N PRO A 342 1.24 -27.19 -18.58
CA PRO A 342 2.65 -26.80 -18.72
C PRO A 342 3.22 -26.48 -17.35
N THR A 343 4.20 -27.24 -16.91
CA THR A 343 4.98 -27.00 -15.70
C THR A 343 6.15 -26.07 -16.02
N GLY A 344 6.55 -25.23 -15.10
CA GLY A 344 7.66 -24.30 -15.28
C GLY A 344 7.29 -23.01 -16.04
N LEU A 345 8.23 -22.50 -16.86
CA LEU A 345 8.09 -21.24 -17.58
C LEU A 345 6.83 -21.18 -18.48
N ALA A 346 6.39 -22.30 -19.01
CA ALA A 346 5.23 -22.38 -19.88
C ALA A 346 3.90 -22.08 -19.14
N ALA A 347 3.81 -22.37 -17.85
CA ALA A 347 2.66 -22.03 -17.02
C ALA A 347 2.50 -20.51 -16.81
N TRP A 348 3.55 -19.77 -17.08
CA TRP A 348 3.61 -18.31 -16.90
C TRP A 348 3.40 -17.50 -18.18
N LEU A 349 3.40 -18.21 -19.33
CA LEU A 349 3.18 -17.58 -20.64
C LEU A 349 1.68 -17.40 -20.92
N PRO A 350 1.27 -16.30 -21.56
CA PRO A 350 -0.08 -16.15 -22.07
C PRO A 350 -0.46 -17.33 -22.97
N ARG A 351 -1.70 -17.81 -22.86
CA ARG A 351 -2.21 -19.00 -23.58
C ARG A 351 -1.94 -18.96 -25.10
N TRP A 352 -2.01 -17.80 -25.72
CA TRP A 352 -1.69 -17.60 -27.14
C TRP A 352 -0.22 -17.87 -27.51
N THR A 353 0.72 -17.67 -26.56
CA THR A 353 2.16 -17.96 -26.76
C THR A 353 2.40 -19.45 -26.66
N TYR A 354 1.73 -20.13 -25.73
CA TYR A 354 1.79 -21.57 -25.55
C TYR A 354 1.26 -22.33 -26.78
N GLU A 355 0.09 -21.92 -27.31
CA GLU A 355 -0.51 -22.52 -28.49
C GLU A 355 0.36 -22.38 -29.76
N LYS A 356 1.16 -21.32 -29.86
CA LYS A 356 2.14 -21.16 -30.96
C LYS A 356 3.37 -22.04 -30.81
N ILE A 357 3.80 -22.36 -29.60
CA ILE A 357 4.97 -23.20 -29.34
C ILE A 357 4.64 -24.69 -29.52
N CYS A 358 3.46 -25.12 -29.11
CA CYS A 358 3.04 -26.51 -29.19
C CYS A 358 2.50 -26.95 -30.57
N LYS A 359 2.26 -26.00 -31.51
CA LYS A 359 1.84 -26.31 -32.89
C LYS A 359 3.00 -26.36 -33.88
N ARG A 360 4.26 -26.32 -33.44
CA ARG A 360 5.47 -26.63 -34.20
C ARG A 360 6.10 -27.90 -33.66
#